data_036f8c86ff3f348dcf93934ab1bf99f0
#
_entry.id   036f8c86ff3f348dcf93934ab1bf99f0
#
_cell.length_a   1.000
_cell.length_b   1.000
_cell.length_c   1.000
_cell.angle_alpha   90.00
_cell.angle_beta   90.00
_cell.angle_gamma   90.00
#
_symmetry.space_group_name_H-M   'P 1'
#
loop_
_entity.id
_entity.type
_entity.pdbx_description
1 polymer ?
#
loop_
_entity_poly.entity_id
_entity_poly.type
_entity_poly.pdbx_seq_one_letter_code
_entity_poly.pdbx_strand_id
1 'polypeptide(L)'
;WRRVDTDQVWESPAVQNSSLGDNGMPQVVLTRVVNKNWRNANTVTYDGKLFEGRDRINVLLGHEVQSSKQDQHINTATAFPSTMTRDEVLANMGAAGTTHPVQSTLGAEDNMLSFFGRLNYTMMDKYLLTVTMRADGSAKFAKGNRWGYFPSAAVAWRIMDEDFMEGSRDWLSNLKLRLSYGTAGNNRIGSGLMYTTYSMAAATSKGPYFDEKFNSMLEHGSTLSN
;
A
#
# COMPACT_ATOMS: atom_id res chain seq x y z
N TRP A 1 -9.23 -7.53 8.78
CA TRP A 1 -7.98 -7.07 9.41
C TRP A 1 -6.98 -8.21 9.50
N ARG A 2 -5.69 -7.89 9.51
CA ARG A 2 -4.60 -8.86 9.63
C ARG A 2 -3.71 -8.46 10.80
N ARG A 3 -3.42 -9.40 11.67
CA ARG A 3 -2.44 -9.26 12.75
C ARG A 3 -1.22 -10.10 12.42
N VAL A 4 -0.03 -9.54 12.61
CA VAL A 4 1.25 -10.23 12.50
C VAL A 4 2.03 -9.98 13.78
N ASP A 5 2.37 -11.04 14.47
CA ASP A 5 3.25 -11.00 15.65
C ASP A 5 4.59 -11.63 15.25
N THR A 6 5.69 -10.97 15.58
CA THR A 6 7.04 -11.45 15.29
C THR A 6 7.87 -11.39 16.56
N ASP A 7 8.45 -12.53 16.92
CA ASP A 7 9.33 -12.65 18.07
C ASP A 7 10.78 -12.81 17.59
N GLN A 8 11.69 -12.03 18.16
CA GLN A 8 13.12 -12.15 17.92
C GLN A 8 13.83 -12.35 19.25
N VAL A 9 14.52 -13.48 19.39
CA VAL A 9 15.27 -13.84 20.58
C VAL A 9 16.70 -14.14 20.17
N TRP A 10 17.65 -13.47 20.79
CA TRP A 10 19.08 -13.75 20.64
C TRP A 10 19.63 -14.33 21.94
N GLU A 11 20.06 -15.57 21.90
CA GLU A 11 20.55 -16.34 23.06
C GLU A 11 22.08 -16.33 23.17
N SER A 12 22.79 -15.88 22.12
CA SER A 12 24.24 -15.96 22.08
C SER A 12 24.90 -14.74 22.73
N PRO A 13 25.80 -14.93 23.69
CA PRO A 13 26.61 -13.84 24.26
C PRO A 13 27.56 -13.20 23.23
N ALA A 14 27.78 -13.84 22.06
CA ALA A 14 28.60 -13.29 20.99
C ALA A 14 27.86 -12.25 20.12
N VAL A 15 26.54 -12.14 20.21
CA VAL A 15 25.77 -11.15 19.47
C VAL A 15 25.71 -9.85 20.28
N GLN A 16 26.61 -8.93 19.98
CA GLN A 16 26.57 -7.59 20.55
C GLN A 16 25.59 -6.70 19.79
N ASN A 17 24.62 -6.16 20.47
CA ASN A 17 23.82 -5.05 19.95
C ASN A 17 24.34 -3.75 20.56
N SER A 18 25.26 -3.10 19.86
CA SER A 18 25.91 -1.87 20.32
C SER A 18 24.92 -0.71 20.54
N SER A 19 23.76 -0.75 19.90
CA SER A 19 22.72 0.30 20.06
C SER A 19 21.96 0.21 21.39
N LEU A 20 21.98 -0.97 22.04
CA LEU A 20 21.30 -1.18 23.31
C LEU A 20 22.29 -1.28 24.51
N GLY A 21 23.58 -1.27 24.26
CA GLY A 21 24.61 -1.22 25.32
C GLY A 21 24.77 -2.50 26.13
N ASP A 22 24.27 -3.65 25.69
CA ASP A 22 24.13 -4.86 26.49
C ASP A 22 25.27 -5.87 26.42
N ASN A 23 26.41 -5.50 25.89
CA ASN A 23 27.66 -6.28 25.91
C ASN A 23 27.50 -7.80 25.67
N GLY A 24 26.62 -8.19 24.74
CA GLY A 24 26.42 -9.60 24.38
C GLY A 24 25.51 -10.39 25.33
N MET A 25 24.80 -9.76 26.23
CA MET A 25 23.77 -10.41 27.04
C MET A 25 22.55 -10.81 26.18
N PRO A 26 21.86 -11.90 26.54
CA PRO A 26 20.62 -12.27 25.85
C PRO A 26 19.59 -11.17 25.87
N GLN A 27 18.90 -10.97 24.73
CA GLN A 27 17.84 -9.98 24.60
C GLN A 27 16.62 -10.56 23.89
N VAL A 28 15.46 -9.96 24.12
CA VAL A 28 14.20 -10.25 23.45
C VAL A 28 13.66 -8.99 22.80
N VAL A 29 13.24 -9.08 21.56
CA VAL A 29 12.46 -8.04 20.86
C VAL A 29 11.16 -8.66 20.39
N LEU A 30 10.04 -8.26 21.01
CA LEU A 30 8.72 -8.67 20.58
C LEU A 30 8.10 -7.57 19.73
N THR A 31 7.88 -7.85 18.45
CA THR A 31 7.24 -6.92 17.53
C THR A 31 5.85 -7.43 17.18
N ARG A 32 4.82 -6.63 17.51
CA ARG A 32 3.45 -6.88 17.14
C ARG A 32 3.00 -5.87 16.10
N VAL A 33 2.61 -6.34 14.92
CA VAL A 33 2.06 -5.52 13.83
C VAL A 33 0.60 -5.88 13.61
N VAL A 34 -0.29 -4.89 13.71
CA VAL A 34 -1.72 -5.05 13.47
C VAL A 34 -2.10 -4.27 12.22
N ASN A 35 -2.47 -4.99 11.17
CA ASN A 35 -2.96 -4.40 9.92
C ASN A 35 -4.49 -4.48 9.88
N LYS A 36 -5.15 -3.33 9.75
CA LYS A 36 -6.60 -3.20 9.62
C LYS A 36 -6.90 -2.72 8.21
N ASN A 37 -7.53 -3.57 7.40
CA ASN A 37 -7.92 -3.25 6.04
C ASN A 37 -9.42 -3.43 5.90
N TRP A 38 -10.07 -2.41 5.34
CA TRP A 38 -11.48 -2.44 5.00
C TRP A 38 -11.67 -2.00 3.55
N ARG A 39 -12.50 -2.70 2.82
CA ARG A 39 -12.83 -2.40 1.42
C ARG A 39 -14.31 -2.64 1.17
N ASN A 40 -14.96 -1.69 0.54
CA ASN A 40 -16.32 -1.81 0.03
C ASN A 40 -16.32 -1.40 -1.44
N ALA A 41 -16.83 -2.27 -2.31
CA ALA A 41 -16.93 -1.99 -3.74
C ALA A 41 -18.33 -2.37 -4.22
N ASN A 42 -18.97 -1.46 -4.93
CA ASN A 42 -20.29 -1.68 -5.53
C ASN A 42 -20.22 -1.39 -7.01
N THR A 43 -20.85 -2.25 -7.80
CA THR A 43 -20.91 -2.13 -9.25
C THR A 43 -22.31 -2.35 -9.77
N VAL A 44 -22.65 -1.63 -10.83
CA VAL A 44 -23.85 -1.84 -11.61
C VAL A 44 -23.43 -2.13 -13.04
N THR A 45 -24.00 -3.17 -13.62
CA THR A 45 -23.73 -3.55 -15.01
C THR A 45 -25.05 -3.56 -15.79
N TYR A 46 -25.01 -2.97 -16.97
CA TYR A 46 -26.09 -3.01 -17.95
C TYR A 46 -25.61 -3.70 -19.22
N ASP A 47 -26.35 -4.70 -19.66
CA ASP A 47 -26.15 -5.41 -20.91
C ASP A 47 -27.34 -5.15 -21.83
N GLY A 48 -27.06 -4.67 -23.03
CA GLY A 48 -28.09 -4.32 -24.00
C GLY A 48 -27.73 -4.72 -25.41
N LYS A 49 -28.78 -4.88 -26.21
CA LYS A 49 -28.70 -5.06 -27.68
C LYS A 49 -29.27 -3.82 -28.34
N LEU A 50 -28.61 -3.34 -29.37
CA LEU A 50 -28.97 -2.17 -30.15
C LEU A 50 -29.21 -2.60 -31.61
N PHE A 51 -29.97 -1.79 -32.35
CA PHE A 51 -30.23 -2.00 -33.76
C PHE A 51 -30.73 -3.42 -34.09
N GLU A 52 -31.85 -3.82 -33.47
CA GLU A 52 -32.48 -5.14 -33.65
C GLU A 52 -31.59 -6.34 -33.30
N GLY A 53 -30.64 -6.13 -32.41
CA GLY A 53 -29.73 -7.18 -31.94
C GLY A 53 -28.42 -7.30 -32.68
N ARG A 54 -28.18 -6.44 -33.70
CA ARG A 54 -26.94 -6.45 -34.50
C ARG A 54 -25.75 -6.02 -33.68
N ASP A 55 -25.93 -5.08 -32.76
CA ASP A 55 -24.87 -4.49 -31.93
C ASP A 55 -25.13 -4.82 -30.47
N ARG A 56 -24.04 -4.94 -29.69
CA ARG A 56 -24.10 -5.23 -28.26
C ARG A 56 -23.38 -4.14 -27.50
N ILE A 57 -23.98 -3.74 -26.38
CA ILE A 57 -23.42 -2.79 -25.45
C ILE A 57 -23.40 -3.37 -24.04
N ASN A 58 -22.26 -3.24 -23.35
CA ASN A 58 -22.13 -3.56 -21.94
C ASN A 58 -21.53 -2.35 -21.25
N VAL A 59 -22.24 -1.82 -20.26
CA VAL A 59 -21.81 -0.66 -19.45
C VAL A 59 -21.66 -1.13 -18.03
N LEU A 60 -20.50 -0.89 -17.44
CA LEU A 60 -20.22 -1.10 -16.01
C LEU A 60 -19.87 0.22 -15.38
N LEU A 61 -20.56 0.55 -14.28
CA LEU A 61 -20.24 1.67 -13.41
C LEU A 61 -20.01 1.14 -12.00
N GLY A 62 -19.06 1.74 -11.30
CA GLY A 62 -18.76 1.32 -9.95
C GLY A 62 -18.05 2.38 -9.12
N HIS A 63 -18.12 2.18 -7.82
CA HIS A 63 -17.32 2.91 -6.86
C HIS A 63 -16.69 1.95 -5.84
N GLU A 64 -15.57 2.36 -5.28
CA GLU A 64 -14.84 1.61 -4.28
C GLU A 64 -14.32 2.54 -3.20
N VAL A 65 -14.49 2.14 -1.95
CA VAL A 65 -13.89 2.80 -0.79
C VAL A 65 -12.96 1.80 -0.11
N GLN A 66 -11.74 2.21 0.16
CA GLN A 66 -10.75 1.41 0.86
C GLN A 66 -10.15 2.22 2.00
N SER A 67 -9.97 1.59 3.16
CA SER A 67 -9.22 2.12 4.28
C SER A 67 -8.20 1.09 4.75
N SER A 68 -6.98 1.54 5.03
CA SER A 68 -5.89 0.72 5.53
C SER A 68 -5.17 1.44 6.65
N LYS A 69 -4.87 0.72 7.73
CA LYS A 69 -4.11 1.22 8.88
C LYS A 69 -3.18 0.14 9.40
N GLN A 70 -1.95 0.51 9.76
CA GLN A 70 -0.98 -0.36 10.38
C GLN A 70 -0.52 0.24 11.70
N ASP A 71 -0.73 -0.51 12.79
CA ASP A 71 -0.24 -0.17 14.12
C ASP A 71 0.90 -1.14 14.48
N GLN A 72 2.00 -0.63 15.05
CA GLN A 72 3.16 -1.44 15.47
C GLN A 72 3.48 -1.16 16.93
N HIS A 73 3.74 -2.24 17.69
CA HIS A 73 4.20 -2.18 19.06
C HIS A 73 5.46 -3.04 19.19
N ILE A 74 6.48 -2.48 19.82
CA ILE A 74 7.76 -3.14 20.05
C ILE A 74 8.05 -3.13 21.54
N ASN A 75 8.22 -4.32 22.13
CA ASN A 75 8.71 -4.52 23.49
C ASN A 75 10.13 -5.07 23.40
N THR A 76 11.06 -4.40 24.07
CA THR A 76 12.45 -4.84 24.16
C THR A 76 12.82 -5.05 25.62
N ALA A 77 13.45 -6.18 25.91
CA ALA A 77 14.03 -6.49 27.20
C ALA A 77 15.40 -7.15 27.01
N THR A 78 16.34 -6.81 27.84
CA THR A 78 17.76 -7.14 27.67
C THR A 78 18.37 -7.61 29.00
N ALA A 79 19.59 -8.12 28.94
CA ALA A 79 20.34 -8.59 30.10
C ALA A 79 19.64 -9.72 30.86
N PHE A 80 19.11 -10.72 30.13
CA PHE A 80 18.62 -11.94 30.75
C PHE A 80 19.79 -12.81 31.26
N PRO A 81 19.57 -13.61 32.31
CA PRO A 81 20.56 -14.62 32.72
C PRO A 81 20.90 -15.54 31.55
N SER A 82 22.19 -15.79 31.32
CA SER A 82 22.68 -16.63 30.24
C SER A 82 22.28 -18.11 30.35
N THR A 83 21.74 -18.51 31.50
CA THR A 83 21.24 -19.86 31.77
C THR A 83 19.79 -20.07 31.33
N MET A 84 19.04 -18.99 31.00
CA MET A 84 17.66 -19.09 30.57
C MET A 84 17.57 -19.53 29.11
N THR A 85 16.69 -20.47 28.86
CA THR A 85 16.33 -20.90 27.51
C THR A 85 15.44 -19.86 26.83
N ARG A 86 15.31 -19.97 25.50
CA ARG A 86 14.44 -19.12 24.70
C ARG A 86 13.00 -19.04 25.25
N ASP A 87 12.44 -20.18 25.56
CA ASP A 87 11.03 -20.28 26.00
C ASP A 87 10.84 -19.70 27.42
N GLU A 88 11.81 -19.87 28.29
CA GLU A 88 11.82 -19.25 29.63
C GLU A 88 11.94 -17.72 29.53
N VAL A 89 12.77 -17.20 28.62
CA VAL A 89 12.92 -15.76 28.37
C VAL A 89 11.61 -15.17 27.84
N LEU A 90 10.96 -15.82 26.87
CA LEU A 90 9.69 -15.37 26.31
C LEU A 90 8.55 -15.43 27.34
N ALA A 91 8.55 -16.44 28.22
CA ALA A 91 7.54 -16.57 29.26
C ALA A 91 7.74 -15.57 30.42
N ASN A 92 8.96 -15.11 30.65
CA ASN A 92 9.33 -14.31 31.82
C ASN A 92 10.10 -13.02 31.43
N MET A 93 9.53 -12.17 30.60
CA MET A 93 10.18 -10.91 30.21
C MET A 93 10.52 -10.01 31.41
N GLY A 94 9.83 -10.16 32.55
CA GLY A 94 10.14 -9.47 33.80
C GLY A 94 11.44 -9.92 34.47
N ALA A 95 12.04 -11.05 34.07
CA ALA A 95 13.32 -11.52 34.55
C ALA A 95 14.53 -10.82 33.91
N ALA A 96 14.31 -9.93 32.95
CA ALA A 96 15.36 -9.13 32.34
C ALA A 96 16.01 -8.19 33.37
N GLY A 97 17.33 -8.05 33.26
CA GLY A 97 18.06 -7.03 34.04
C GLY A 97 17.70 -5.61 33.61
N THR A 98 17.30 -5.43 32.36
CA THR A 98 16.89 -4.12 31.82
C THR A 98 15.66 -4.27 30.93
N THR A 99 14.62 -3.50 31.23
CA THR A 99 13.43 -3.34 30.37
C THR A 99 13.47 -1.98 29.69
N HIS A 100 13.21 -1.95 28.40
CA HIS A 100 13.13 -0.71 27.63
C HIS A 100 11.69 -0.21 27.54
N PRO A 101 11.47 1.11 27.41
CA PRO A 101 10.14 1.64 27.18
C PRO A 101 9.48 1.02 25.95
N VAL A 102 8.21 0.68 26.05
CA VAL A 102 7.43 0.17 24.92
C VAL A 102 7.37 1.23 23.82
N GLN A 103 7.80 0.86 22.61
CA GLN A 103 7.69 1.73 21.46
C GLN A 103 6.37 1.41 20.73
N SER A 104 5.54 2.42 20.54
CA SER A 104 4.29 2.30 19.81
C SER A 104 4.27 3.27 18.64
N THR A 105 4.09 2.74 17.43
CA THR A 105 3.89 3.54 16.22
C THR A 105 2.48 3.30 15.74
N LEU A 106 1.64 4.33 15.81
CA LEU A 106 0.28 4.30 15.27
C LEU A 106 0.33 4.87 13.85
N GLY A 107 0.04 4.02 12.87
CA GLY A 107 0.03 4.42 11.48
C GLY A 107 -1.12 5.37 11.16
N ALA A 108 -0.88 6.29 10.23
CA ALA A 108 -1.95 7.08 9.66
C ALA A 108 -2.91 6.20 8.83
N GLU A 109 -4.17 6.56 8.79
CA GLU A 109 -5.13 5.88 7.94
C GLU A 109 -4.93 6.27 6.48
N ASP A 110 -4.72 5.27 5.64
CA ASP A 110 -4.68 5.41 4.20
C ASP A 110 -6.08 5.16 3.63
N ASN A 111 -6.76 6.24 3.28
CA ASN A 111 -8.09 6.18 2.70
C ASN A 111 -8.02 6.42 1.20
N MET A 112 -8.71 5.58 0.43
CA MET A 112 -8.85 5.72 -1.01
C MET A 112 -10.32 5.62 -1.41
N LEU A 113 -10.77 6.54 -2.26
CA LEU A 113 -12.07 6.56 -2.89
C LEU A 113 -11.89 6.51 -4.40
N SER A 114 -12.51 5.55 -5.05
CA SER A 114 -12.41 5.36 -6.49
C SER A 114 -13.78 5.32 -7.14
N PHE A 115 -13.89 5.95 -8.31
CA PHE A 115 -14.99 5.79 -9.23
C PHE A 115 -14.48 5.25 -10.55
N PHE A 116 -15.21 4.31 -11.13
CA PHE A 116 -14.80 3.73 -12.41
C PHE A 116 -15.99 3.40 -13.28
N GLY A 117 -15.76 3.50 -14.59
CA GLY A 117 -16.72 3.13 -15.61
C GLY A 117 -16.03 2.42 -16.77
N ARG A 118 -16.71 1.47 -17.36
CA ARG A 118 -16.28 0.77 -18.54
C ARG A 118 -17.43 0.62 -19.51
N LEU A 119 -17.18 0.96 -20.76
CA LEU A 119 -18.06 0.74 -21.88
C LEU A 119 -17.39 -0.29 -22.82
N ASN A 120 -18.08 -1.38 -23.09
CA ASN A 120 -17.76 -2.30 -24.17
C ASN A 120 -18.85 -2.18 -25.22
N TYR A 121 -18.47 -1.92 -26.45
CA TYR A 121 -19.38 -1.86 -27.59
C TYR A 121 -18.89 -2.81 -28.68
N THR A 122 -19.77 -3.67 -29.14
CA THR A 122 -19.51 -4.62 -30.23
C THR A 122 -20.47 -4.32 -31.34
N MET A 123 -19.94 -3.87 -32.48
CA MET A 123 -20.68 -3.54 -33.68
C MET A 123 -20.53 -4.67 -34.68
N MET A 124 -21.66 -5.18 -35.17
CA MET A 124 -21.77 -6.25 -36.21
C MET A 124 -20.92 -7.49 -35.88
N ASP A 125 -20.64 -7.77 -34.63
CA ASP A 125 -19.71 -8.80 -34.16
C ASP A 125 -18.26 -8.71 -34.69
N LYS A 126 -17.94 -7.75 -35.54
CA LYS A 126 -16.65 -7.53 -36.20
C LYS A 126 -15.76 -6.49 -35.49
N TYR A 127 -16.36 -5.39 -35.04
CA TYR A 127 -15.64 -4.25 -34.46
C TYR A 127 -15.94 -4.15 -32.96
N LEU A 128 -14.90 -4.12 -32.16
CA LEU A 128 -15.01 -4.04 -30.72
C LEU A 128 -14.34 -2.76 -30.21
N LEU A 129 -15.07 -2.00 -29.40
CA LEU A 129 -14.56 -0.81 -28.69
C LEU A 129 -14.69 -1.04 -27.19
N THR A 130 -13.63 -0.79 -26.47
CA THR A 130 -13.65 -0.73 -25.01
C THR A 130 -13.11 0.63 -24.57
N VAL A 131 -13.89 1.33 -23.76
CA VAL A 131 -13.44 2.58 -23.11
C VAL A 131 -13.57 2.39 -21.61
N THR A 132 -12.52 2.74 -20.87
CA THR A 132 -12.53 2.69 -19.40
C THR A 132 -12.06 4.03 -18.86
N MET A 133 -12.72 4.51 -17.83
CA MET A 133 -12.32 5.67 -17.06
C MET A 133 -12.28 5.31 -15.59
N ARG A 134 -11.18 5.65 -14.90
CA ARG A 134 -11.04 5.49 -13.47
C ARG A 134 -10.57 6.81 -12.85
N ALA A 135 -11.23 7.23 -11.78
CA ALA A 135 -10.85 8.37 -10.96
C ALA A 135 -10.55 7.85 -9.55
N ASP A 136 -9.33 8.04 -9.07
CA ASP A 136 -8.87 7.59 -7.77
C ASP A 136 -8.48 8.78 -6.90
N GLY A 137 -9.12 8.93 -5.75
CA GLY A 137 -8.80 9.91 -4.73
C GLY A 137 -8.08 9.25 -3.56
N SER A 138 -6.83 9.65 -3.27
CA SER A 138 -6.03 9.09 -2.20
C SER A 138 -5.72 10.13 -1.12
N ALA A 139 -5.86 9.72 0.14
CA ALA A 139 -5.51 10.54 1.30
C ALA A 139 -3.99 10.73 1.48
N LYS A 140 -3.16 9.97 0.75
CA LYS A 140 -1.69 10.10 0.79
C LYS A 140 -1.17 11.38 0.16
N PHE A 141 -1.99 12.03 -0.70
CA PHE A 141 -1.63 13.25 -1.40
C PHE A 141 -2.18 14.49 -0.72
N ALA A 142 -1.51 15.61 -0.88
CA ALA A 142 -1.91 16.89 -0.33
C ALA A 142 -3.26 17.35 -0.87
N LYS A 143 -3.96 18.18 -0.09
CA LYS A 143 -5.22 18.78 -0.49
C LYS A 143 -5.04 19.54 -1.81
N GLY A 144 -5.83 19.22 -2.82
CA GLY A 144 -5.71 19.75 -4.20
C GLY A 144 -5.15 18.75 -5.20
N ASN A 145 -4.26 17.83 -4.79
CA ASN A 145 -3.63 16.83 -5.67
C ASN A 145 -4.09 15.38 -5.36
N ARG A 146 -5.20 15.21 -4.66
CA ARG A 146 -5.67 13.90 -4.21
C ARG A 146 -6.25 13.03 -5.32
N TRP A 147 -6.70 13.62 -6.42
CA TRP A 147 -7.40 12.92 -7.48
C TRP A 147 -6.49 12.66 -8.68
N GLY A 148 -6.42 11.40 -9.09
CA GLY A 148 -5.83 10.96 -10.35
C GLY A 148 -6.89 10.43 -11.30
N TYR A 149 -6.74 10.69 -12.60
CA TYR A 149 -7.66 10.25 -13.65
C TYR A 149 -6.92 9.35 -14.64
N PHE A 150 -7.48 8.17 -14.89
CA PHE A 150 -6.84 7.11 -15.66
C PHE A 150 -7.76 6.64 -16.79
N PRO A 151 -7.80 7.36 -17.92
CA PRO A 151 -8.51 6.92 -19.10
C PRO A 151 -7.76 5.79 -19.81
N SER A 152 -8.52 4.87 -20.41
CA SER A 152 -8.01 3.90 -21.36
C SER A 152 -9.03 3.60 -22.45
N ALA A 153 -8.53 3.29 -23.65
CA ALA A 153 -9.35 2.89 -24.77
C ALA A 153 -8.67 1.75 -25.54
N ALA A 154 -9.48 0.83 -26.06
CA ALA A 154 -9.01 -0.24 -26.91
C ALA A 154 -10.01 -0.46 -28.05
N VAL A 155 -9.48 -0.63 -29.25
CA VAL A 155 -10.24 -1.05 -30.42
C VAL A 155 -9.73 -2.39 -30.91
N ALA A 156 -10.65 -3.22 -31.38
CA ALA A 156 -10.26 -4.48 -32.01
C ALA A 156 -11.13 -4.72 -33.24
N TRP A 157 -10.50 -5.22 -34.29
CA TRP A 157 -11.13 -5.58 -35.55
C TRP A 157 -10.91 -7.05 -35.83
N ARG A 158 -12.00 -7.79 -35.99
CA ARG A 158 -12.00 -9.18 -36.40
C ARG A 158 -11.97 -9.25 -37.94
N ILE A 159 -10.77 -9.20 -38.49
CA ILE A 159 -10.56 -9.16 -39.96
C ILE A 159 -11.08 -10.43 -40.60
N MET A 160 -10.97 -11.56 -39.89
CA MET A 160 -11.41 -12.84 -40.40
C MET A 160 -12.93 -12.93 -40.64
N ASP A 161 -13.71 -12.08 -39.97
CA ASP A 161 -15.16 -12.03 -40.08
C ASP A 161 -15.63 -11.14 -41.24
N GLU A 162 -14.69 -10.53 -41.98
CA GLU A 162 -14.97 -9.70 -43.14
C GLU A 162 -15.18 -10.56 -44.42
N ASP A 163 -16.05 -10.08 -45.31
CA ASP A 163 -16.42 -10.80 -46.51
C ASP A 163 -15.23 -11.02 -47.46
N PHE A 164 -14.26 -10.09 -47.51
CA PHE A 164 -13.05 -10.23 -48.33
C PHE A 164 -12.07 -11.30 -47.82
N MET A 165 -12.26 -11.82 -46.62
CA MET A 165 -11.45 -12.92 -46.04
C MET A 165 -12.06 -14.32 -46.26
N GLU A 166 -13.20 -14.42 -46.91
CA GLU A 166 -13.91 -15.66 -47.06
C GLU A 166 -13.08 -16.76 -47.75
N GLY A 167 -12.30 -16.40 -48.79
CA GLY A 167 -11.38 -17.31 -49.46
C GLY A 167 -10.15 -17.75 -48.69
N SER A 168 -9.91 -17.15 -47.50
CA SER A 168 -8.74 -17.46 -46.66
C SER A 168 -9.09 -18.41 -45.50
N ARG A 169 -10.33 -18.77 -45.32
CA ARG A 169 -10.83 -19.58 -44.18
C ARG A 169 -10.29 -21.02 -44.18
N ASP A 170 -9.86 -21.55 -45.31
CA ASP A 170 -9.30 -22.89 -45.40
C ASP A 170 -7.96 -23.07 -44.69
N TRP A 171 -7.16 -22.00 -44.63
CA TRP A 171 -5.82 -22.03 -44.04
C TRP A 171 -5.64 -21.05 -42.85
N LEU A 172 -6.50 -20.05 -42.69
CA LEU A 172 -6.46 -19.07 -41.65
C LEU A 172 -7.78 -19.06 -40.84
N SER A 173 -7.75 -19.58 -39.63
CA SER A 173 -8.94 -19.72 -38.78
C SER A 173 -9.29 -18.46 -37.98
N ASN A 174 -8.32 -17.58 -37.70
CA ASN A 174 -8.57 -16.34 -36.94
C ASN A 174 -7.54 -15.27 -37.30
N LEU A 175 -8.02 -14.08 -37.61
CA LEU A 175 -7.21 -12.88 -37.75
C LEU A 175 -7.90 -11.72 -37.08
N LYS A 176 -7.26 -11.18 -36.04
CA LYS A 176 -7.77 -10.06 -35.25
C LYS A 176 -6.67 -9.02 -34.99
N LEU A 177 -6.94 -7.79 -35.39
CA LEU A 177 -6.09 -6.65 -35.03
C LEU A 177 -6.61 -6.02 -33.75
N ARG A 178 -5.70 -5.64 -32.85
CA ARG A 178 -6.03 -4.93 -31.62
C ARG A 178 -5.05 -3.78 -31.37
N LEU A 179 -5.61 -2.61 -31.07
CA LEU A 179 -4.86 -1.43 -30.64
C LEU A 179 -5.43 -0.96 -29.31
N SER A 180 -4.57 -0.63 -28.34
CA SER A 180 -4.98 -0.11 -27.07
C SER A 180 -4.02 0.96 -26.56
N TYR A 181 -4.58 1.95 -25.86
CA TYR A 181 -3.86 2.99 -25.17
C TYR A 181 -4.48 3.23 -23.80
N GLY A 182 -3.66 3.51 -22.79
CA GLY A 182 -4.17 3.80 -21.45
C GLY A 182 -3.12 4.44 -20.57
N THR A 183 -3.61 5.11 -19.53
CA THR A 183 -2.79 5.70 -18.48
C THR A 183 -2.96 4.91 -17.19
N ALA A 184 -1.90 4.83 -16.39
CA ALA A 184 -1.92 4.20 -15.08
C ALA A 184 -1.26 5.11 -14.04
N GLY A 185 -1.78 5.09 -12.82
CA GLY A 185 -1.24 5.82 -11.69
C GLY A 185 -0.51 4.91 -10.71
N ASN A 186 0.32 5.54 -9.89
CA ASN A 186 1.00 4.87 -8.78
C ASN A 186 0.82 5.71 -7.50
N ASN A 187 0.22 5.12 -6.46
CA ASN A 187 0.07 5.73 -5.13
C ASN A 187 0.96 5.05 -4.06
N ARG A 188 2.00 4.31 -4.47
CA ARG A 188 2.94 3.62 -3.56
C ARG A 188 3.93 4.58 -2.93
N ILE A 189 3.40 5.60 -2.25
CA ILE A 189 4.16 6.51 -1.41
C ILE A 189 3.87 6.23 0.06
N GLY A 190 4.82 6.57 0.95
CA GLY A 190 4.61 6.46 2.38
C GLY A 190 3.47 7.34 2.87
N SER A 191 2.69 6.85 3.83
CA SER A 191 1.64 7.65 4.46
C SER A 191 2.24 8.78 5.28
N GLY A 192 1.62 9.95 5.20
CA GLY A 192 2.05 11.11 6.00
C GLY A 192 3.22 11.92 5.43
N LEU A 193 3.80 11.53 4.29
CA LEU A 193 4.90 12.29 3.65
C LEU A 193 4.51 13.71 3.22
N MET A 194 3.22 14.01 3.14
CA MET A 194 2.72 15.35 2.85
C MET A 194 2.76 16.30 4.06
N TYR A 195 3.04 15.79 5.27
CA TYR A 195 3.10 16.59 6.48
C TYR A 195 4.54 16.95 6.82
N THR A 196 4.74 18.18 7.25
CA THR A 196 6.00 18.58 7.86
C THR A 196 6.15 17.85 9.20
N THR A 197 7.21 17.11 9.38
CA THR A 197 7.53 16.44 10.63
C THR A 197 8.54 17.27 11.42
N TYR A 198 8.40 17.24 12.73
CA TYR A 198 9.37 17.82 13.65
C TYR A 198 9.88 16.71 14.56
N SER A 199 11.18 16.65 14.76
CA SER A 199 11.81 15.79 15.75
C SER A 199 12.37 16.60 16.89
N MET A 200 12.33 16.05 18.12
CA MET A 200 13.04 16.65 19.23
C MET A 200 14.53 16.30 19.11
N ALA A 201 15.37 17.28 18.87
CA ALA A 201 16.80 17.10 19.05
C ALA A 201 17.10 16.85 20.52
N ALA A 202 17.92 15.83 20.80
CA ALA A 202 18.38 15.61 22.17
C ALA A 202 19.12 16.87 22.70
N ALA A 203 19.04 17.10 24.00
CA ALA A 203 19.78 18.15 24.70
C ALA A 203 21.29 17.85 24.63
N THR A 204 21.87 18.13 23.47
CA THR A 204 23.31 17.97 23.16
C THR A 204 23.90 19.32 22.81
N SER A 205 25.18 19.33 22.41
CA SER A 205 25.92 20.56 22.03
C SER A 205 25.29 21.37 20.86
N LYS A 206 24.18 20.92 20.25
CA LYS A 206 23.48 21.61 19.17
C LYS A 206 22.21 22.37 19.60
N GLY A 207 21.74 22.15 20.83
CA GLY A 207 20.55 22.85 21.34
C GLY A 207 20.90 24.23 21.93
N PRO A 208 19.86 25.09 22.12
CA PRO A 208 20.09 26.38 22.81
C PRO A 208 20.58 26.13 24.23
N TYR A 209 21.58 26.91 24.64
CA TYR A 209 22.20 26.82 25.94
C TYR A 209 21.56 27.85 26.88
N PHE A 210 20.78 27.36 27.85
CA PHE A 210 20.16 28.19 28.89
C PHE A 210 20.37 27.53 30.25
N ASP A 211 20.59 28.36 31.27
CA ASP A 211 20.75 27.91 32.65
C ASP A 211 21.83 26.82 32.80
N GLU A 212 22.99 27.05 32.15
CA GLU A 212 24.15 26.15 32.14
C GLU A 212 23.87 24.74 31.59
N LYS A 213 22.80 24.58 30.81
CA LYS A 213 22.39 23.30 30.18
C LYS A 213 21.97 23.48 28.73
N PHE A 214 22.24 22.45 27.94
CA PHE A 214 21.64 22.34 26.61
C PHE A 214 20.17 21.87 26.72
N ASN A 215 19.28 22.57 26.08
CA ASN A 215 17.87 22.24 26.06
C ASN A 215 17.52 21.53 24.75
N SER A 216 16.53 20.62 24.80
CA SER A 216 15.97 19.99 23.60
C SER A 216 15.29 21.05 22.75
N MET A 217 15.44 20.96 21.44
CA MET A 217 14.76 21.83 20.48
C MET A 217 14.03 20.97 19.41
N LEU A 218 13.01 21.57 18.80
CA LEU A 218 12.33 20.97 17.66
C LEU A 218 13.16 21.24 16.39
N GLU A 219 13.56 20.17 15.74
CA GLU A 219 14.20 20.23 14.43
C GLU A 219 13.19 19.89 13.33
N HIS A 220 13.29 20.62 12.25
CA HIS A 220 12.45 20.40 11.07
C HIS A 220 12.88 19.11 10.35
N GLY A 221 11.94 18.20 10.15
CA GLY A 221 12.13 17.01 9.34
C GLY A 221 12.04 17.30 7.82
N SER A 222 12.44 16.34 7.00
CA SER A 222 12.29 16.44 5.55
C SER A 222 10.82 16.36 5.15
N THR A 223 10.38 17.26 4.26
CA THR A 223 9.06 17.20 3.60
C THR A 223 9.24 16.92 2.12
N LEU A 224 8.34 16.10 1.57
CA LEU A 224 8.21 15.94 0.13
C LEU A 224 7.15 16.92 -0.37
N SER A 225 7.45 17.67 -1.42
CA SER A 225 6.45 18.44 -2.16
C SER A 225 5.81 17.57 -3.25
N ASN A 226 4.50 17.66 -3.38
CA ASN A 226 3.73 17.06 -4.48
C ASN A 226 3.61 18.05 -5.63
#